data_02b9e01fc6462e7a44e0cdc73e84e397
#
_entry.id   02b9e01fc6462e7a44e0cdc73e84e397
#
_cell.length_a   1.000
_cell.length_b   1.000
_cell.length_c   1.000
_cell.angle_alpha   90.00
_cell.angle_beta   90.00
_cell.angle_gamma   90.00
#
_symmetry.space_group_name_H-M   'P 1'
#
loop_
_entity.id
_entity.type
_entity.pdbx_description
1 polymer ?
#
loop_
_entity_poly.entity_id
_entity_poly.type
_entity_poly.pdbx_seq_one_letter_code
_entity_poly.pdbx_strand_id
1 'polypeptide(L)'
;YKSMHKPAAVWPMAMKAIRKAAGVGTISADYKVKGRYDEIFLTTEVCVVGGGAAGMMAALAAAESGVRVILLESRPYLGGCWDYRSGKYNEDKPLFARSRELAGQVESVPNIRVFKHTSMVGAYNNNLITAFQVGKDDDAFSERYIEIRSQSVLVATGCIERPLIFENNERPGVM
;
A
#
# COMPACT_ATOMS: atom_id res chain seq x y z
N TYR A 1 -25.73 21.45 -29.23
CA TYR A 1 -24.40 21.82 -28.67
C TYR A 1 -23.78 22.99 -29.43
N LYS A 2 -23.81 22.98 -30.75
CA LYS A 2 -23.22 24.04 -31.61
C LYS A 2 -23.96 25.38 -31.60
N SER A 3 -25.19 25.43 -31.12
CA SER A 3 -26.03 26.65 -31.11
C SER A 3 -25.97 27.41 -29.77
N MET A 4 -25.55 26.79 -28.69
CA MET A 4 -25.58 27.40 -27.32
C MET A 4 -24.48 28.44 -27.09
N HIS A 5 -23.47 28.54 -27.96
CA HIS A 5 -22.37 29.50 -27.82
C HIS A 5 -22.59 30.81 -28.60
N LYS A 6 -23.75 30.97 -29.21
CA LYS A 6 -24.15 32.20 -29.93
C LYS A 6 -25.44 32.75 -29.31
N PRO A 7 -25.50 34.04 -28.93
CA PRO A 7 -24.39 35.01 -28.93
C PRO A 7 -23.38 34.75 -27.79
N ALA A 8 -22.12 35.15 -28.00
CA ALA A 8 -21.00 34.88 -27.07
C ALA A 8 -21.26 35.42 -25.68
N ALA A 9 -22.03 36.47 -25.53
CA ALA A 9 -22.39 37.07 -24.24
C ALA A 9 -23.26 36.15 -23.35
N VAL A 10 -23.99 35.19 -23.92
CA VAL A 10 -24.82 34.24 -23.15
C VAL A 10 -24.03 33.03 -22.66
N TRP A 11 -22.88 32.74 -23.29
CA TRP A 11 -22.08 31.57 -22.99
C TRP A 11 -21.60 31.49 -21.54
N PRO A 12 -21.07 32.56 -20.90
CA PRO A 12 -20.66 32.51 -19.50
C PRO A 12 -21.79 32.15 -18.53
N MET A 13 -23.00 32.66 -18.82
CA MET A 13 -24.18 32.36 -18.01
C MET A 13 -24.63 30.91 -18.20
N ALA A 14 -24.65 30.41 -19.44
CA ALA A 14 -24.96 29.02 -19.75
C ALA A 14 -23.94 28.06 -19.11
N MET A 15 -22.65 28.37 -19.16
CA MET A 15 -21.60 27.59 -18.52
C MET A 15 -21.77 27.53 -17.01
N LYS A 16 -22.16 28.63 -16.38
CA LYS A 16 -22.42 28.66 -14.93
C LYS A 16 -23.59 27.74 -14.55
N ALA A 17 -24.66 27.77 -15.33
CA ALA A 17 -25.83 26.90 -15.12
C ALA A 17 -25.49 25.41 -15.38
N ILE A 18 -24.77 25.11 -16.45
CA ILE A 18 -24.32 23.74 -16.77
C ILE A 18 -23.41 23.20 -15.69
N ARG A 19 -22.44 23.98 -15.20
CA ARG A 19 -21.54 23.57 -14.10
C ARG A 19 -22.32 23.27 -12.82
N LYS A 20 -23.30 24.12 -12.48
CA LYS A 20 -24.16 23.90 -11.31
C LYS A 20 -24.99 22.63 -11.45
N ALA A 21 -25.55 22.37 -12.63
CA ALA A 21 -26.35 21.19 -12.91
C ALA A 21 -25.50 19.90 -12.93
N ALA A 22 -24.26 20.00 -13.42
CA ALA A 22 -23.33 18.89 -13.47
C ALA A 22 -22.66 18.55 -12.11
N GLY A 23 -22.90 19.33 -11.06
CA GLY A 23 -22.33 19.08 -9.73
C GLY A 23 -20.80 19.15 -9.66
N VAL A 24 -20.15 19.86 -10.59
CA VAL A 24 -18.68 19.91 -10.69
C VAL A 24 -18.01 20.66 -9.53
N GLY A 25 -18.79 21.22 -8.62
CA GLY A 25 -18.28 21.98 -7.48
C GLY A 25 -17.64 23.32 -7.86
N THR A 26 -17.06 23.97 -6.88
CA THR A 26 -16.36 25.26 -7.05
C THR A 26 -14.93 25.11 -6.59
N ILE A 27 -13.98 25.53 -7.41
CA ILE A 27 -12.57 25.57 -7.02
C ILE A 27 -12.39 26.75 -6.05
N SER A 28 -11.89 26.48 -4.85
CA SER A 28 -11.47 27.52 -3.92
C SER A 28 -10.10 28.03 -4.32
N ALA A 29 -9.98 29.29 -4.69
CA ALA A 29 -8.70 29.91 -5.01
C ALA A 29 -7.77 30.01 -3.78
N ASP A 30 -8.33 30.00 -2.58
CA ASP A 30 -7.62 30.10 -1.32
C ASP A 30 -7.28 28.73 -0.70
N TYR A 31 -7.60 27.63 -1.42
CA TYR A 31 -7.28 26.29 -0.92
C TYR A 31 -5.77 26.09 -0.86
N LYS A 32 -5.29 25.84 0.35
CA LYS A 32 -3.89 25.44 0.59
C LYS A 32 -3.87 23.95 0.88
N VAL A 33 -3.00 23.24 0.20
CA VAL A 33 -2.75 21.83 0.43
C VAL A 33 -2.30 21.66 1.88
N LYS A 34 -3.05 20.83 2.63
CA LYS A 34 -2.73 20.49 4.02
C LYS A 34 -1.91 19.20 4.00
N GLY A 35 -0.67 19.28 4.33
CA GLY A 35 0.21 18.12 4.39
C GLY A 35 1.50 18.34 3.59
N ARG A 36 2.46 17.48 3.88
CA ARG A 36 3.75 17.41 3.20
C ARG A 36 3.75 16.16 2.34
N TYR A 37 3.78 16.36 1.04
CA TYR A 37 3.79 15.29 0.06
C TYR A 37 5.20 15.12 -0.49
N ASP A 38 5.62 13.87 -0.63
CA ASP A 38 6.96 13.51 -1.09
C ASP A 38 6.86 12.43 -2.17
N GLU A 39 7.86 12.37 -3.01
CA GLU A 39 7.99 11.38 -4.06
C GLU A 39 9.43 10.86 -4.11
N ILE A 40 9.59 9.54 -4.12
CA ILE A 40 10.91 8.91 -4.19
C ILE A 40 10.96 7.83 -5.27
N PHE A 41 12.11 7.73 -5.90
CA PHE A 41 12.42 6.75 -6.93
C PHE A 41 13.52 5.81 -6.43
N LEU A 42 13.27 4.52 -6.49
CA LEU A 42 14.15 3.50 -5.95
C LEU A 42 14.45 2.41 -6.99
N THR A 43 15.61 1.80 -6.84
CA THR A 43 16.01 0.61 -7.61
C THR A 43 16.49 -0.48 -6.67
N THR A 44 16.14 -1.72 -6.97
CA THR A 44 16.56 -2.89 -6.20
C THR A 44 16.66 -4.12 -7.10
N GLU A 45 17.32 -5.17 -6.65
CA GLU A 45 17.32 -6.46 -7.34
C GLU A 45 16.00 -7.21 -7.05
N VAL A 46 15.52 -7.19 -5.80
CA VAL A 46 14.30 -7.89 -5.39
C VAL A 46 13.38 -6.93 -4.64
N CYS A 47 12.13 -6.86 -5.08
CA CYS A 47 11.05 -6.19 -4.35
C CYS A 47 10.07 -7.24 -3.80
N VAL A 48 9.91 -7.28 -2.49
CA VAL A 48 8.97 -8.18 -1.80
C VAL A 48 7.78 -7.36 -1.33
N VAL A 49 6.58 -7.77 -1.69
CA VAL A 49 5.33 -7.10 -1.31
C VAL A 49 4.59 -7.95 -0.28
N GLY A 50 4.53 -7.45 0.94
CA GLY A 50 3.92 -8.10 2.10
C GLY A 50 4.95 -8.60 3.11
N GLY A 51 4.88 -8.07 4.32
CA GLY A 51 5.77 -8.37 5.46
C GLY A 51 5.24 -9.46 6.39
N GLY A 52 4.44 -10.39 5.88
CA GLY A 52 4.05 -11.61 6.58
C GLY A 52 5.19 -12.64 6.63
N ALA A 53 4.94 -13.80 7.25
CA ALA A 53 5.96 -14.86 7.39
C ALA A 53 6.62 -15.24 6.05
N ALA A 54 5.83 -15.44 5.01
CA ALA A 54 6.33 -15.80 3.69
C ALA A 54 7.21 -14.69 3.07
N GLY A 55 6.77 -13.43 3.17
CA GLY A 55 7.54 -12.30 2.64
C GLY A 55 8.82 -12.04 3.41
N MET A 56 8.79 -12.16 4.74
CA MET A 56 9.97 -12.04 5.58
C MET A 56 11.02 -13.12 5.26
N MET A 57 10.59 -14.37 5.16
CA MET A 57 11.49 -15.47 4.80
C MET A 57 12.05 -15.33 3.39
N ALA A 58 11.24 -14.88 2.43
CA ALA A 58 11.69 -14.61 1.07
C ALA A 58 12.71 -13.46 1.01
N ALA A 59 12.49 -12.40 1.80
CA ALA A 59 13.43 -11.28 1.91
C ALA A 59 14.78 -11.72 2.48
N LEU A 60 14.78 -12.54 3.53
CA LEU A 60 16.00 -13.12 4.11
C LEU A 60 16.73 -14.01 3.12
N ALA A 61 16.02 -14.94 2.48
CA ALA A 61 16.64 -15.84 1.49
C ALA A 61 17.24 -15.09 0.29
N ALA A 62 16.56 -14.04 -0.19
CA ALA A 62 17.12 -13.18 -1.22
C ALA A 62 18.37 -12.44 -0.74
N ALA A 63 18.32 -11.90 0.47
CA ALA A 63 19.43 -11.14 1.05
C ALA A 63 20.68 -12.00 1.32
N GLU A 64 20.53 -13.29 1.64
CA GLU A 64 21.63 -14.26 1.76
C GLU A 64 22.44 -14.40 0.47
N SER A 65 21.82 -14.19 -0.69
CA SER A 65 22.49 -14.16 -1.99
C SER A 65 23.26 -12.85 -2.25
N GLY A 66 23.29 -11.92 -1.29
CA GLY A 66 24.01 -10.64 -1.39
C GLY A 66 23.27 -9.55 -2.18
N VAL A 67 22.06 -9.80 -2.67
CA VAL A 67 21.27 -8.81 -3.42
C VAL A 67 20.55 -7.82 -2.50
N ARG A 68 20.29 -6.62 -3.01
CA ARG A 68 19.48 -5.61 -2.29
C ARG A 68 18.02 -5.98 -2.38
N VAL A 69 17.34 -5.89 -1.25
CA VAL A 69 15.94 -6.22 -1.13
C VAL A 69 15.16 -5.00 -0.60
N ILE A 70 14.04 -4.69 -1.22
CA ILE A 70 13.04 -3.78 -0.68
C ILE A 70 11.84 -4.63 -0.26
N LEU A 71 11.43 -4.49 1.01
CA LEU A 71 10.24 -5.13 1.58
C LEU A 71 9.18 -4.06 1.88
N LEU A 72 8.01 -4.19 1.27
CA LEU A 72 6.86 -3.31 1.49
C LEU A 72 5.87 -3.99 2.45
N GLU A 73 5.44 -3.27 3.50
CA GLU A 73 4.43 -3.72 4.44
C GLU A 73 3.41 -2.61 4.72
N SER A 74 2.15 -2.92 4.53
CA SER A 74 1.04 -1.97 4.72
C SER A 74 0.78 -1.61 6.18
N ARG A 75 1.11 -2.51 7.11
CA ARG A 75 0.96 -2.32 8.55
C ARG A 75 2.17 -1.59 9.16
N PRO A 76 2.03 -1.07 10.39
CA PRO A 76 3.14 -0.47 11.12
C PRO A 76 4.22 -1.46 11.57
N TYR A 77 3.99 -2.75 11.44
CA TYR A 77 4.88 -3.82 11.88
C TYR A 77 4.85 -5.01 10.92
N LEU A 78 5.92 -5.78 10.91
CA LEU A 78 6.02 -7.05 10.19
C LEU A 78 5.35 -8.17 11.01
N GLY A 79 4.88 -9.23 10.34
CA GLY A 79 4.33 -10.42 11.00
C GLY A 79 3.13 -11.03 10.28
N GLY A 80 2.28 -10.18 9.70
CA GLY A 80 1.11 -10.64 8.97
C GLY A 80 0.14 -11.40 9.87
N CYS A 81 -0.39 -12.54 9.39
CA CYS A 81 -1.37 -13.32 10.14
C CYS A 81 -0.81 -14.05 11.37
N TRP A 82 0.51 -14.20 11.49
CA TRP A 82 1.12 -14.83 12.66
C TRP A 82 1.00 -13.99 13.93
N ASP A 83 0.75 -12.69 13.80
CA ASP A 83 0.59 -11.80 14.95
C ASP A 83 -0.75 -11.98 15.68
N TYR A 84 -1.78 -12.47 14.99
CA TYR A 84 -3.13 -12.61 15.57
C TYR A 84 -3.69 -14.03 15.50
N ARG A 85 -3.04 -14.96 14.79
CA ARG A 85 -3.45 -16.37 14.81
C ARG A 85 -2.97 -17.05 16.07
N SER A 86 -3.88 -17.75 16.74
CA SER A 86 -3.52 -18.70 17.78
C SER A 86 -2.87 -19.93 17.12
N GLY A 87 -1.79 -20.41 17.71
CA GLY A 87 -1.08 -21.60 17.22
C GLY A 87 0.39 -21.58 17.61
N LYS A 88 1.05 -22.69 17.30
CA LYS A 88 2.49 -22.86 17.54
C LYS A 88 3.19 -23.10 16.21
N TYR A 89 4.39 -22.56 16.07
CA TYR A 89 5.26 -22.79 14.91
C TYR A 89 5.88 -24.19 14.98
N ASN A 90 6.36 -24.54 16.19
CA ASN A 90 6.83 -25.88 16.58
C ASN A 90 6.23 -26.16 17.95
N GLU A 91 6.49 -27.36 18.52
CA GLU A 91 5.88 -27.82 19.77
C GLU A 91 5.92 -26.79 20.92
N ASP A 92 6.94 -25.91 20.95
CA ASP A 92 7.17 -25.01 22.05
C ASP A 92 7.04 -23.50 21.77
N LYS A 93 6.93 -23.07 20.51
CA LYS A 93 7.00 -21.62 20.17
C LYS A 93 5.69 -21.09 19.59
N PRO A 94 5.04 -20.12 20.24
CA PRO A 94 3.86 -19.47 19.69
C PRO A 94 4.17 -18.75 18.36
N LEU A 95 3.21 -18.70 17.44
CA LEU A 95 3.37 -18.05 16.11
C LEU A 95 3.79 -16.60 16.25
N PHE A 96 3.17 -15.84 17.15
CA PHE A 96 3.50 -14.43 17.33
C PHE A 96 4.95 -14.22 17.81
N ALA A 97 5.48 -15.11 18.67
CA ALA A 97 6.86 -15.01 19.13
C ALA A 97 7.85 -15.29 17.99
N ARG A 98 7.55 -16.29 17.16
CA ARG A 98 8.34 -16.57 15.98
C ARG A 98 8.27 -15.44 14.96
N SER A 99 7.10 -14.81 14.81
CA SER A 99 6.91 -13.62 13.96
C SER A 99 7.82 -12.46 14.37
N ARG A 100 7.87 -12.16 15.66
CA ARG A 100 8.73 -11.09 16.22
C ARG A 100 10.22 -11.36 16.02
N GLU A 101 10.64 -12.59 16.25
CA GLU A 101 12.01 -13.00 16.01
C GLU A 101 12.40 -12.83 14.54
N LEU A 102 11.55 -13.30 13.64
CA LEU A 102 11.76 -13.19 12.20
C LEU A 102 11.80 -11.72 11.73
N ALA A 103 10.91 -10.88 12.27
CA ALA A 103 10.90 -9.45 12.01
C ALA A 103 12.21 -8.78 12.45
N GLY A 104 12.70 -9.12 13.63
CA GLY A 104 14.00 -8.64 14.13
C GLY A 104 15.17 -9.08 13.23
N GLN A 105 15.13 -10.31 12.72
CA GLN A 105 16.13 -10.79 11.77
C GLN A 105 16.10 -9.95 10.49
N VAL A 106 14.94 -9.76 9.88
CA VAL A 106 14.77 -8.95 8.65
C VAL A 106 15.29 -7.52 8.85
N GLU A 107 14.94 -6.89 9.96
CA GLU A 107 15.32 -5.51 10.27
C GLU A 107 16.81 -5.33 10.58
N SER A 108 17.48 -6.42 10.98
CA SER A 108 18.92 -6.40 11.27
C SER A 108 19.82 -6.59 10.04
N VAL A 109 19.26 -7.05 8.91
CA VAL A 109 20.02 -7.34 7.68
C VAL A 109 20.26 -6.07 6.86
N PRO A 110 21.52 -5.63 6.65
CA PRO A 110 21.81 -4.32 6.06
C PRO A 110 21.33 -4.13 4.61
N ASN A 111 21.27 -5.21 3.83
CA ASN A 111 20.82 -5.19 2.44
C ASN A 111 19.30 -5.38 2.26
N ILE A 112 18.53 -5.41 3.36
CA ILE A 112 17.07 -5.36 3.33
C ILE A 112 16.60 -3.98 3.80
N ARG A 113 15.89 -3.27 2.93
CA ARG A 113 15.23 -2.01 3.28
C ARG A 113 13.74 -2.23 3.44
N VAL A 114 13.24 -2.06 4.66
CA VAL A 114 11.83 -2.25 5.01
C VAL A 114 11.09 -0.92 4.95
N PHE A 115 9.99 -0.89 4.21
CA PHE A 115 9.03 0.21 4.19
C PHE A 115 7.74 -0.23 4.85
N LYS A 116 7.51 0.25 6.07
CA LYS A 116 6.26 0.06 6.82
C LYS A 116 5.25 1.15 6.47
N HIS A 117 3.98 0.95 6.81
CA HIS A 117 2.87 1.84 6.43
C HIS A 117 2.81 2.09 4.90
N THR A 118 3.25 1.10 4.13
CA THR A 118 3.45 1.25 2.69
C THR A 118 2.64 0.20 1.95
N SER A 119 1.64 0.66 1.22
CA SER A 119 0.78 -0.19 0.41
C SER A 119 1.20 -0.12 -1.05
N MET A 120 1.40 -1.28 -1.68
CA MET A 120 1.55 -1.35 -3.14
C MET A 120 0.24 -0.91 -3.80
N VAL A 121 0.34 -0.02 -4.78
CA VAL A 121 -0.80 0.53 -5.54
C VAL A 121 -0.88 -0.09 -6.92
N GLY A 122 0.27 -0.37 -7.54
CA GLY A 122 0.30 -0.93 -8.88
C GLY A 122 1.58 -1.68 -9.20
N ALA A 123 1.45 -2.62 -10.14
CA ALA A 123 2.57 -3.30 -10.79
C ALA A 123 2.43 -3.11 -12.30
N TYR A 124 3.49 -2.68 -12.93
CA TYR A 124 3.52 -2.32 -14.35
C TYR A 124 4.63 -3.06 -15.08
N ASN A 125 4.67 -2.87 -16.39
CA ASN A 125 5.70 -3.47 -17.23
C ASN A 125 7.12 -3.14 -16.74
N ASN A 126 8.06 -4.04 -17.01
CA ASN A 126 9.47 -3.94 -16.59
C ASN A 126 9.62 -3.88 -15.05
N ASN A 127 8.79 -4.62 -14.32
CA ASN A 127 8.82 -4.75 -12.86
C ASN A 127 8.85 -3.38 -12.16
N LEU A 128 8.10 -2.42 -12.69
CA LEU A 128 7.83 -1.15 -12.01
C LEU A 128 6.72 -1.37 -10.98
N ILE A 129 7.04 -1.15 -9.73
CA ILE A 129 6.10 -1.17 -8.61
C ILE A 129 5.87 0.27 -8.16
N THR A 130 4.62 0.62 -7.96
CA THR A 130 4.25 1.87 -7.29
C THR A 130 3.64 1.58 -5.94
N ALA A 131 4.00 2.38 -4.96
CA ALA A 131 3.54 2.23 -3.61
C ALA A 131 3.23 3.59 -2.98
N PHE A 132 2.37 3.57 -1.98
CA PHE A 132 1.96 4.73 -1.23
C PHE A 132 2.27 4.50 0.25
N GLN A 133 3.04 5.42 0.84
CA GLN A 133 3.44 5.38 2.24
C GLN A 133 2.74 6.48 3.02
N VAL A 134 2.15 6.12 4.15
CA VAL A 134 1.60 7.08 5.11
C VAL A 134 2.68 7.39 6.15
N GLY A 135 3.02 8.66 6.29
CA GLY A 135 3.95 9.13 7.29
C GLY A 135 3.35 9.12 8.69
N LYS A 136 4.20 9.12 9.69
CA LYS A 136 3.83 9.36 11.09
C LYS A 136 3.93 10.85 11.40
N ASP A 137 3.43 11.27 12.56
CA ASP A 137 3.40 12.68 12.97
C ASP A 137 4.80 13.34 12.95
N ASP A 138 5.85 12.58 13.29
CA ASP A 138 7.24 13.06 13.33
C ASP A 138 7.99 12.93 12.00
N ASP A 139 7.38 12.32 10.97
CA ASP A 139 8.03 12.16 9.68
C ASP A 139 8.10 13.49 8.91
N ALA A 140 9.11 13.61 8.04
CA ALA A 140 9.27 14.76 7.15
C ALA A 140 8.13 14.91 6.11
N PHE A 141 7.31 13.88 5.94
CA PHE A 141 6.20 13.82 5.00
C PHE A 141 4.94 13.29 5.68
N SER A 142 3.78 13.71 5.20
CA SER A 142 2.49 13.15 5.59
C SER A 142 2.13 11.94 4.73
N GLU A 143 2.44 12.03 3.45
CA GLU A 143 2.20 10.99 2.46
C GLU A 143 3.35 10.99 1.45
N ARG A 144 3.74 9.80 1.02
CA ARG A 144 4.83 9.61 0.07
C ARG A 144 4.43 8.64 -1.02
N TYR A 145 4.63 9.06 -2.25
CA TYR A 145 4.56 8.18 -3.40
C TYR A 145 5.93 7.56 -3.67
N ILE A 146 5.97 6.27 -3.95
CA ILE A 146 7.21 5.52 -4.14
C ILE A 146 7.12 4.77 -5.47
N GLU A 147 8.08 5.01 -6.34
CA GLU A 147 8.33 4.18 -7.52
C GLU A 147 9.55 3.29 -7.31
N ILE A 148 9.39 2.00 -7.53
CA ILE A 148 10.45 1.01 -7.36
C ILE A 148 10.65 0.26 -8.68
N ARG A 149 11.83 0.34 -9.24
CA ARG A 149 12.27 -0.54 -10.32
C ARG A 149 13.03 -1.71 -9.74
N SER A 150 12.57 -2.93 -10.01
CA SER A 150 13.23 -4.14 -9.52
C SER A 150 13.55 -5.12 -10.66
N GLN A 151 14.52 -6.00 -10.45
CA GLN A 151 14.78 -7.09 -11.39
C GLN A 151 13.74 -8.21 -11.21
N SER A 152 13.33 -8.45 -9.94
CA SER A 152 12.32 -9.44 -9.60
C SER A 152 11.34 -8.89 -8.59
N VAL A 153 10.07 -9.28 -8.71
CA VAL A 153 8.99 -8.93 -7.77
C VAL A 153 8.42 -10.20 -7.18
N LEU A 154 8.33 -10.25 -5.86
CA LEU A 154 7.70 -11.34 -5.13
C LEU A 154 6.49 -10.80 -4.38
N VAL A 155 5.32 -11.35 -4.66
CA VAL A 155 4.07 -10.96 -4.01
C VAL A 155 3.72 -11.98 -2.94
N ALA A 156 3.71 -11.53 -1.67
CA ALA A 156 3.45 -12.31 -0.48
C ALA A 156 2.39 -11.64 0.41
N THR A 157 1.36 -11.07 -0.21
CA THR A 157 0.31 -10.26 0.46
C THR A 157 -0.64 -11.07 1.35
N GLY A 158 -0.52 -12.38 1.30
CA GLY A 158 -1.42 -13.28 2.03
C GLY A 158 -2.80 -13.37 1.39
N CYS A 159 -3.76 -13.82 2.18
CA CYS A 159 -5.15 -13.90 1.76
C CYS A 159 -6.07 -13.47 2.91
N ILE A 160 -7.24 -13.04 2.55
CA ILE A 160 -8.36 -12.80 3.46
C ILE A 160 -9.47 -13.81 3.11
N GLU A 161 -10.11 -14.32 4.13
CA GLU A 161 -11.31 -15.14 3.94
C GLU A 161 -12.44 -14.25 3.43
N ARG A 162 -13.05 -14.65 2.33
CA ARG A 162 -14.25 -13.98 1.80
C ARG A 162 -15.44 -14.90 2.05
N PRO A 163 -16.30 -14.56 3.02
CA PRO A 163 -17.47 -15.37 3.29
C PRO A 163 -18.39 -15.39 2.07
N LEU A 164 -19.00 -16.54 1.83
CA LEU A 164 -20.06 -16.67 0.84
C LEU A 164 -21.28 -15.86 1.30
N ILE A 165 -21.84 -15.07 0.39
CA ILE A 165 -23.06 -14.30 0.65
C ILE A 165 -24.23 -15.19 0.27
N PHE A 166 -25.03 -15.61 1.26
CA PHE A 166 -26.28 -16.35 1.09
C PHE A 166 -27.31 -15.84 2.11
N GLU A 167 -28.57 -16.21 1.91
CA GLU A 167 -29.64 -15.77 2.79
C GLU A 167 -29.40 -16.23 4.24
N ASN A 168 -29.47 -15.30 5.19
CA ASN A 168 -29.24 -15.48 6.63
C ASN A 168 -27.80 -15.87 7.02
N ASN A 169 -26.80 -15.56 6.21
CA ASN A 169 -25.39 -15.82 6.58
C ASN A 169 -24.89 -14.95 7.74
N GLU A 170 -25.65 -13.88 8.09
CA GLU A 170 -25.38 -13.01 9.22
C GLU A 170 -25.85 -13.56 10.58
N ARG A 171 -26.51 -14.72 10.60
CA ARG A 171 -27.03 -15.31 11.84
C ARG A 171 -25.90 -15.85 12.72
N PRO A 172 -26.00 -15.72 14.05
CA PRO A 172 -25.06 -16.36 14.98
C PRO A 172 -24.93 -17.86 14.72
N GLY A 173 -23.68 -18.34 14.65
CA GLY A 173 -23.37 -19.76 14.40
C GLY A 173 -23.23 -20.17 12.93
N VAL A 174 -23.41 -19.24 12.00
CA VAL A 174 -23.04 -19.42 10.59
C VAL A 174 -21.61 -18.90 10.42
N MET A 175 -20.69 -19.76 9.97
CA MET A 175 -19.29 -19.46 9.68
C MET A 175 -18.94 -19.88 8.26
#